data_fd30d01db6f1261dad7d34fa7350862d
#
_entry.id   fd30d01db6f1261dad7d34fa7350862d
#
_cell.length_a   1.000
_cell.length_b   1.000
_cell.length_c   1.000
_cell.angle_alpha   90.00
_cell.angle_beta   90.00
_cell.angle_gamma   90.00
#
_symmetry.space_group_name_H-M   'P 1'
#
loop_
_entity.id
_entity.type
_entity.pdbx_description
1 polymer ?
#
loop_
_entity_poly.entity_id
_entity_poly.type
_entity_poly.pdbx_seq_one_letter_code
_entity_poly.pdbx_strand_id
1 'polypeptide(L)'
;IIQELIDNGYGEELVQFRLRDWGVSRQRYWGCPIPVIYKNGEPEIIDENDMPVILPELDDGAAPVPLSQIKDFVELGNGITRETDTFDTFMDSSWYHARFTSAGNSKQIFDENTKYWLPVDLYIGGIEHAILHLLYSRFFHKALRDIGMVEGDEPFKRLLTQGMVLKDGAKMSKSKGNTVDPQSFIDKYGADTVRLYMMFTSPPDQSLEWNESSVEGASRFLNKVWKLIEGKKYIELKIDDLKFSKDDLALRRKSHATLKKVQNDYEKRFGFNTAIAAIMELLNFIPEKFKVDELNDSSKFCLNEAIVFILKMLSPIAPHICDQLWSEYEYDAKNIESWW
;
A
#
# COMPACT_ATOMS: atom_id res chain seq x y z
N ILE A 1 -5.46 28.70 -31.75
CA ILE A 1 -4.18 29.42 -31.82
C ILE A 1 -3.12 28.53 -32.48
N ILE A 2 -2.76 27.35 -31.97
CA ILE A 2 -1.73 26.47 -32.56
C ILE A 2 -2.07 26.15 -34.03
N GLN A 3 -3.27 25.68 -34.30
CA GLN A 3 -3.72 25.37 -35.66
C GLN A 3 -3.65 26.60 -36.58
N GLU A 4 -4.05 27.77 -36.10
CA GLU A 4 -4.00 29.02 -36.84
C GLU A 4 -2.57 29.43 -37.19
N LEU A 5 -1.61 29.19 -36.30
CA LEU A 5 -0.19 29.45 -36.58
C LEU A 5 0.36 28.46 -37.62
N ILE A 6 -0.05 27.21 -37.59
CA ILE A 6 0.30 26.19 -38.59
C ILE A 6 -0.28 26.56 -39.95
N ASP A 7 -1.57 26.85 -40.00
CA ASP A 7 -2.30 27.16 -41.25
C ASP A 7 -1.76 28.41 -41.96
N ASN A 8 -1.24 29.37 -41.21
CA ASN A 8 -0.63 30.60 -41.76
C ASN A 8 0.89 30.49 -41.92
N GLY A 9 1.52 29.35 -41.64
CA GLY A 9 2.95 29.17 -41.80
C GLY A 9 3.82 29.96 -40.79
N TYR A 10 3.24 30.36 -39.66
CA TYR A 10 3.95 31.14 -38.63
C TYR A 10 4.62 30.25 -37.57
N GLY A 11 4.37 28.95 -37.59
CA GLY A 11 4.94 28.02 -36.63
C GLY A 11 4.52 26.57 -36.91
N GLU A 12 5.07 25.67 -36.15
CA GLU A 12 4.73 24.25 -36.16
C GLU A 12 4.48 23.71 -34.75
N GLU A 13 3.76 22.63 -34.64
CA GLU A 13 3.61 21.95 -33.38
C GLU A 13 4.88 21.15 -33.06
N LEU A 14 5.47 21.43 -31.91
CA LEU A 14 6.65 20.72 -31.42
C LEU A 14 6.33 19.97 -30.14
N VAL A 15 6.45 18.64 -30.17
CA VAL A 15 6.38 17.79 -29.00
C VAL A 15 7.77 17.65 -28.39
N GLN A 16 7.94 18.16 -27.16
CA GLN A 16 9.19 18.01 -26.42
C GLN A 16 9.04 16.97 -25.32
N PHE A 17 9.84 15.91 -25.39
CA PHE A 17 9.93 14.93 -24.31
C PHE A 17 10.81 15.46 -23.18
N ARG A 18 10.27 15.49 -21.95
CA ARG A 18 11.02 15.95 -20.76
C ARG A 18 11.70 14.80 -20.03
N LEU A 19 11.34 13.55 -20.33
CA LEU A 19 12.00 12.39 -19.78
C LEU A 19 13.39 12.28 -20.41
N ARG A 20 14.42 12.16 -19.57
CA ARG A 20 15.78 11.88 -20.04
C ARG A 20 15.88 10.41 -20.43
N ASP A 21 16.80 10.10 -21.33
CA ASP A 21 17.10 8.72 -21.69
C ASP A 21 17.51 7.91 -20.47
N TRP A 22 17.04 6.70 -20.41
CA TRP A 22 17.31 5.74 -19.35
C TRP A 22 17.52 4.37 -19.95
N GLY A 23 18.33 3.54 -19.30
CA GLY A 23 18.66 2.19 -19.76
C GLY A 23 18.21 1.13 -18.80
N VAL A 24 18.04 -0.09 -19.31
CA VAL A 24 17.62 -1.27 -18.56
C VAL A 24 18.79 -2.13 -18.10
N SER A 25 20.02 -1.84 -18.54
CA SER A 25 21.20 -2.64 -18.25
C SER A 25 22.12 -2.01 -17.21
N ARG A 26 22.85 -2.85 -16.47
CA ARG A 26 23.81 -2.46 -15.43
C ARG A 26 25.08 -3.29 -15.52
N GLN A 27 26.22 -2.63 -15.37
CA GLN A 27 27.57 -3.21 -15.39
C GLN A 27 27.94 -3.70 -13.98
N ARG A 28 27.48 -4.89 -13.64
CA ARG A 28 27.72 -5.48 -12.32
C ARG A 28 27.70 -7.00 -12.38
N TYR A 29 28.27 -7.66 -11.37
CA TYR A 29 28.26 -9.12 -11.29
C TYR A 29 26.85 -9.70 -11.07
N TRP A 30 26.06 -9.11 -10.21
CA TRP A 30 24.73 -9.62 -9.82
C TRP A 30 23.59 -9.00 -10.62
N GLY A 31 22.48 -9.69 -10.69
CA GLY A 31 21.27 -9.29 -11.38
C GLY A 31 20.83 -10.37 -12.38
N CYS A 32 19.66 -10.19 -13.02
CA CYS A 32 19.21 -11.10 -14.06
C CYS A 32 20.05 -10.88 -15.32
N PRO A 33 20.77 -11.90 -15.83
CA PRO A 33 21.54 -11.77 -17.06
C PRO A 33 20.65 -11.47 -18.28
N ILE A 34 21.16 -10.66 -19.19
CA ILE A 34 20.46 -10.34 -20.43
C ILE A 34 20.76 -11.47 -21.43
N PRO A 35 19.73 -12.16 -22.01
CA PRO A 35 19.92 -13.32 -22.87
C PRO A 35 20.31 -12.94 -24.30
N VAL A 36 21.44 -12.26 -24.45
CA VAL A 36 21.99 -11.78 -25.73
C VAL A 36 23.42 -12.24 -25.88
N ILE A 37 23.78 -12.60 -27.12
CA ILE A 37 25.15 -12.88 -27.54
C ILE A 37 25.52 -11.96 -28.72
N TYR A 38 26.81 -11.78 -28.93
CA TYR A 38 27.33 -11.00 -30.07
C TYR A 38 28.08 -11.92 -31.02
N LYS A 39 27.62 -11.96 -32.28
CA LYS A 39 28.31 -12.63 -33.37
C LYS A 39 28.86 -11.59 -34.34
N ASN A 40 30.16 -11.55 -34.48
CA ASN A 40 30.83 -10.52 -35.30
C ASN A 40 30.49 -9.07 -34.88
N GLY A 41 30.18 -8.87 -33.60
CA GLY A 41 29.79 -7.57 -33.05
C GLY A 41 28.30 -7.24 -33.15
N GLU A 42 27.49 -8.06 -33.82
CA GLU A 42 26.03 -7.87 -33.92
C GLU A 42 25.28 -8.64 -32.84
N PRO A 43 24.32 -8.02 -32.18
CA PRO A 43 23.57 -8.66 -31.10
C PRO A 43 22.53 -9.64 -31.63
N GLU A 44 22.49 -10.83 -31.04
CA GLU A 44 21.50 -11.87 -31.31
C GLU A 44 20.90 -12.39 -29.98
N ILE A 45 19.62 -12.77 -29.99
CA ILE A 45 19.01 -13.45 -28.85
C ILE A 45 19.59 -14.86 -28.76
N ILE A 46 19.92 -15.30 -27.55
CA ILE A 46 20.39 -16.68 -27.28
C ILE A 46 19.29 -17.70 -27.61
N ASP A 47 19.69 -18.92 -28.05
CA ASP A 47 18.74 -20.01 -28.29
C ASP A 47 18.01 -20.42 -26.99
N GLU A 48 16.73 -20.80 -27.13
CA GLU A 48 15.91 -21.22 -25.96
C GLU A 48 16.50 -22.44 -25.24
N ASN A 49 17.21 -23.32 -25.95
CA ASN A 49 17.88 -24.47 -25.34
C ASN A 49 19.08 -24.11 -24.46
N ASP A 50 19.63 -22.91 -24.64
CA ASP A 50 20.75 -22.37 -23.85
C ASP A 50 20.27 -21.50 -22.68
N MET A 51 18.96 -21.38 -22.49
CA MET A 51 18.35 -20.67 -21.35
C MET A 51 18.10 -21.61 -20.18
N PRO A 52 18.13 -21.08 -18.94
CA PRO A 52 18.47 -19.73 -18.54
C PRO A 52 19.96 -19.44 -18.55
N VAL A 53 20.35 -18.18 -18.81
CA VAL A 53 21.73 -17.74 -18.58
C VAL A 53 22.00 -17.71 -17.08
N ILE A 54 22.97 -18.49 -16.64
CA ILE A 54 23.32 -18.61 -15.21
C ILE A 54 24.57 -17.78 -14.93
N LEU A 55 24.52 -17.01 -13.82
CA LEU A 55 25.69 -16.29 -13.33
C LEU A 55 26.78 -17.28 -12.89
N PRO A 56 28.07 -16.98 -13.14
CA PRO A 56 29.16 -17.82 -12.65
C PRO A 56 29.20 -17.82 -11.12
N GLU A 57 29.58 -18.95 -10.54
CA GLU A 57 29.82 -19.01 -9.09
C GLU A 57 31.12 -18.24 -8.74
N LEU A 58 31.12 -17.57 -7.60
CA LEU A 58 32.31 -16.93 -7.07
C LEU A 58 33.02 -17.91 -6.13
N ASP A 59 34.33 -17.94 -6.19
CA ASP A 59 35.14 -18.66 -5.21
C ASP A 59 34.90 -18.11 -3.80
N ASP A 60 34.94 -18.98 -2.81
CA ASP A 60 34.74 -18.61 -1.40
C ASP A 60 35.71 -17.50 -0.97
N GLY A 61 35.12 -16.36 -0.59
CA GLY A 61 35.87 -15.17 -0.17
C GLY A 61 36.39 -14.27 -1.28
N ALA A 62 36.07 -14.57 -2.56
CA ALA A 62 36.42 -13.70 -3.68
C ALA A 62 35.53 -12.45 -3.68
N ALA A 63 36.12 -11.29 -3.94
CA ALA A 63 35.35 -10.08 -4.19
C ALA A 63 34.64 -10.17 -5.55
N PRO A 64 33.35 -9.78 -5.66
CA PRO A 64 32.65 -9.77 -6.92
C PRO A 64 33.31 -8.78 -7.90
N VAL A 65 33.54 -9.24 -9.12
CA VAL A 65 34.04 -8.42 -10.24
C VAL A 65 32.94 -8.30 -11.30
N PRO A 66 32.94 -7.25 -12.13
CA PRO A 66 32.02 -7.16 -13.26
C PRO A 66 32.10 -8.41 -14.16
N LEU A 67 30.95 -8.87 -14.66
CA LEU A 67 30.88 -10.05 -15.54
C LEU A 67 31.79 -9.95 -16.76
N SER A 68 32.02 -8.74 -17.28
CA SER A 68 32.94 -8.47 -18.40
C SER A 68 34.39 -8.84 -18.12
N GLN A 69 34.78 -9.05 -16.85
CA GLN A 69 36.13 -9.46 -16.45
C GLN A 69 36.24 -10.99 -16.25
N ILE A 70 35.13 -11.73 -16.34
CA ILE A 70 35.09 -13.19 -16.17
C ILE A 70 35.14 -13.84 -17.54
N LYS A 71 36.34 -14.19 -17.97
CA LYS A 71 36.61 -14.68 -19.33
C LYS A 71 35.75 -15.86 -19.76
N ASP A 72 35.57 -16.84 -18.89
CA ASP A 72 34.79 -18.06 -19.15
C ASP A 72 33.28 -17.77 -19.29
N PHE A 73 32.81 -16.67 -18.71
CA PHE A 73 31.43 -16.20 -18.90
C PHE A 73 31.27 -15.43 -20.20
N VAL A 74 32.26 -14.64 -20.60
CA VAL A 74 32.23 -13.77 -21.79
C VAL A 74 32.42 -14.56 -23.08
N GLU A 75 33.46 -15.39 -23.15
CA GLU A 75 33.89 -16.05 -24.37
C GLU A 75 33.19 -17.39 -24.60
N LEU A 76 32.31 -17.46 -25.61
CA LEU A 76 31.59 -18.69 -25.97
C LEU A 76 32.30 -19.48 -27.07
N GLY A 77 33.47 -19.02 -27.55
CA GLY A 77 34.21 -19.63 -28.67
C GLY A 77 33.73 -19.14 -30.04
N ASN A 78 34.52 -19.47 -31.08
CA ASN A 78 34.22 -19.11 -32.47
C ASN A 78 33.93 -17.64 -32.76
N GLY A 79 34.52 -16.74 -31.97
CA GLY A 79 34.29 -15.29 -32.09
C GLY A 79 32.95 -14.81 -31.56
N ILE A 80 32.22 -15.66 -30.82
CA ILE A 80 30.95 -15.31 -30.14
C ILE A 80 31.26 -14.90 -28.70
N THR A 81 30.67 -13.78 -28.28
CA THR A 81 30.76 -13.31 -26.91
C THR A 81 29.35 -13.14 -26.30
N ARG A 82 29.27 -13.28 -24.98
CA ARG A 82 28.01 -13.09 -24.22
C ARG A 82 27.86 -11.65 -23.82
N GLU A 83 26.61 -11.18 -23.71
CA GLU A 83 26.29 -9.93 -23.02
C GLU A 83 26.72 -10.01 -21.54
N THR A 84 27.40 -8.99 -21.07
CA THR A 84 27.95 -8.95 -19.70
C THR A 84 27.20 -8.00 -18.77
N ASP A 85 26.26 -7.24 -19.29
CA ASP A 85 25.35 -6.44 -18.47
C ASP A 85 24.25 -7.34 -17.88
N THR A 86 23.74 -6.96 -16.74
CA THR A 86 22.55 -7.53 -16.14
C THR A 86 21.39 -6.53 -16.18
N PHE A 87 20.16 -7.01 -16.12
CA PHE A 87 19.03 -6.11 -15.99
C PHE A 87 19.07 -5.32 -14.69
N ASP A 88 18.60 -4.08 -14.75
CA ASP A 88 18.31 -3.30 -13.56
C ASP A 88 17.28 -4.04 -12.68
N THR A 89 17.42 -3.96 -11.36
CA THR A 89 16.53 -4.60 -10.40
C THR A 89 15.06 -4.23 -10.62
N PHE A 90 14.79 -3.00 -11.10
CA PHE A 90 13.42 -2.58 -11.41
C PHE A 90 12.85 -3.23 -12.67
N MET A 91 13.66 -3.78 -13.56
CA MET A 91 13.17 -4.63 -14.65
C MET A 91 12.61 -5.94 -14.10
N ASP A 92 13.31 -6.58 -13.15
CA ASP A 92 12.84 -7.81 -12.52
C ASP A 92 11.52 -7.59 -11.76
N SER A 93 11.42 -6.47 -11.03
CA SER A 93 10.22 -6.13 -10.28
C SER A 93 9.10 -5.49 -11.12
N SER A 94 9.34 -5.19 -12.39
CA SER A 94 8.38 -4.46 -13.24
C SER A 94 7.09 -5.22 -13.54
N TRP A 95 7.09 -6.54 -13.45
CA TRP A 95 5.99 -7.42 -13.84
C TRP A 95 5.53 -8.39 -12.75
N TYR A 96 6.05 -8.28 -11.52
CA TYR A 96 5.74 -9.21 -10.43
C TYR A 96 4.23 -9.28 -10.11
N HIS A 97 3.51 -8.16 -10.22
CA HIS A 97 2.07 -8.10 -10.01
C HIS A 97 1.29 -8.94 -11.02
N ALA A 98 1.75 -9.01 -12.28
CA ALA A 98 1.19 -9.91 -13.27
C ALA A 98 1.53 -11.37 -12.94
N ARG A 99 2.77 -11.66 -12.53
CA ARG A 99 3.20 -13.01 -12.12
C ARG A 99 2.39 -13.54 -10.93
N PHE A 100 2.06 -12.70 -9.97
CA PHE A 100 1.28 -13.09 -8.79
C PHE A 100 -0.13 -13.57 -9.11
N THR A 101 -0.70 -13.18 -10.25
CA THR A 101 -2.00 -13.69 -10.70
C THR A 101 -1.97 -15.19 -11.04
N SER A 102 -0.78 -15.73 -11.26
CA SER A 102 -0.54 -17.11 -11.72
C SER A 102 0.64 -17.75 -10.98
N ALA A 103 0.75 -17.55 -9.68
CA ALA A 103 1.91 -17.96 -8.87
C ALA A 103 2.27 -19.45 -8.98
N GLY A 104 1.29 -20.34 -9.13
CA GLY A 104 1.49 -21.77 -9.29
C GLY A 104 1.82 -22.23 -10.71
N ASN A 105 1.84 -21.35 -11.71
CA ASN A 105 2.10 -21.73 -13.09
C ASN A 105 3.62 -21.91 -13.34
N SER A 106 4.05 -23.12 -13.66
CA SER A 106 5.45 -23.44 -13.97
C SER A 106 5.79 -23.44 -15.46
N LYS A 107 4.79 -23.24 -16.34
CA LYS A 107 4.96 -23.35 -17.81
C LYS A 107 5.01 -22.00 -18.50
N GLN A 108 4.39 -20.98 -17.89
CA GLN A 108 4.27 -19.63 -18.46
C GLN A 108 4.54 -18.61 -17.38
N ILE A 109 4.93 -17.40 -17.79
CA ILE A 109 5.16 -16.29 -16.83
C ILE A 109 3.88 -15.90 -16.11
N PHE A 110 2.73 -15.98 -16.82
CA PHE A 110 1.37 -15.86 -16.28
C PHE A 110 0.36 -16.44 -17.31
N ASP A 111 -0.90 -16.57 -16.93
CA ASP A 111 -1.98 -17.19 -17.72
C ASP A 111 -3.25 -16.32 -17.77
N GLU A 112 -4.38 -16.90 -18.16
CA GLU A 112 -5.68 -16.23 -18.30
C GLU A 112 -6.16 -15.49 -17.04
N ASN A 113 -5.69 -15.88 -15.85
CA ASN A 113 -6.06 -15.18 -14.60
C ASN A 113 -5.62 -13.71 -14.64
N THR A 114 -4.57 -13.40 -15.38
CA THR A 114 -4.05 -12.04 -15.55
C THR A 114 -5.11 -11.11 -16.13
N LYS A 115 -5.95 -11.58 -17.06
CA LYS A 115 -7.04 -10.77 -17.66
C LYS A 115 -8.11 -10.35 -16.64
N TYR A 116 -8.33 -11.19 -15.62
CA TYR A 116 -9.26 -10.87 -14.55
C TYR A 116 -8.68 -9.89 -13.53
N TRP A 117 -7.41 -10.08 -13.15
CA TRP A 117 -6.80 -9.33 -12.05
C TRP A 117 -6.14 -8.01 -12.47
N LEU A 118 -5.78 -7.86 -13.74
CA LEU A 118 -5.20 -6.61 -14.25
C LEU A 118 -6.25 -5.76 -14.99
N PRO A 119 -6.06 -4.42 -15.00
CA PRO A 119 -5.07 -3.67 -14.23
C PRO A 119 -5.36 -3.68 -12.71
N VAL A 120 -4.31 -3.58 -11.89
CA VAL A 120 -4.42 -3.55 -10.41
C VAL A 120 -5.29 -2.37 -9.98
N ASP A 121 -6.29 -2.60 -9.12
CA ASP A 121 -7.25 -1.58 -8.73
C ASP A 121 -6.65 -0.43 -7.94
N LEU A 122 -5.75 -0.75 -6.99
CA LEU A 122 -5.04 0.23 -6.18
C LEU A 122 -3.59 -0.23 -5.95
N TYR A 123 -2.65 0.60 -6.35
CA TYR A 123 -1.22 0.37 -6.14
C TYR A 123 -0.64 1.40 -5.17
N ILE A 124 0.02 0.92 -4.12
CA ILE A 124 0.49 1.76 -3.00
C ILE A 124 2.00 1.66 -2.89
N GLY A 125 2.67 2.80 -2.81
CA GLY A 125 4.13 2.85 -2.65
C GLY A 125 4.66 4.26 -2.40
N GLY A 126 5.96 4.38 -2.11
CA GLY A 126 6.60 5.67 -1.91
C GLY A 126 6.69 6.50 -3.18
N ILE A 127 6.67 7.83 -3.02
CA ILE A 127 6.76 8.78 -4.14
C ILE A 127 8.07 8.64 -4.94
N GLU A 128 9.15 8.18 -4.30
CA GLU A 128 10.45 7.94 -4.94
C GLU A 128 10.38 6.94 -6.10
N HIS A 129 9.42 6.04 -6.09
CA HIS A 129 9.24 5.04 -7.15
C HIS A 129 8.64 5.59 -8.44
N ALA A 130 8.21 6.85 -8.48
CA ALA A 130 7.65 7.47 -9.68
C ALA A 130 8.60 7.43 -10.90
N ILE A 131 9.90 7.62 -10.65
CA ILE A 131 10.98 7.59 -11.66
C ILE A 131 11.83 6.30 -11.60
N LEU A 132 11.46 5.34 -10.78
CA LEU A 132 12.12 4.07 -10.59
C LEU A 132 11.15 2.94 -10.96
N HIS A 133 10.69 2.16 -9.98
CA HIS A 133 9.81 1.00 -10.20
C HIS A 133 8.59 1.30 -11.08
N LEU A 134 7.89 2.43 -10.89
CA LEU A 134 6.68 2.74 -11.67
C LEU A 134 7.00 3.02 -13.15
N LEU A 135 8.14 3.67 -13.44
CA LEU A 135 8.60 3.88 -14.81
C LEU A 135 8.83 2.55 -15.52
N TYR A 136 9.60 1.64 -14.88
CA TYR A 136 9.88 0.32 -15.43
C TYR A 136 8.62 -0.53 -15.57
N SER A 137 7.72 -0.51 -14.58
CA SER A 137 6.46 -1.27 -14.63
C SER A 137 5.56 -0.81 -15.79
N ARG A 138 5.45 0.48 -16.03
CA ARG A 138 4.68 1.02 -17.14
C ARG A 138 5.32 0.68 -18.50
N PHE A 139 6.63 0.80 -18.60
CA PHE A 139 7.37 0.43 -19.80
C PHE A 139 7.19 -1.05 -20.13
N PHE A 140 7.42 -1.93 -19.16
CA PHE A 140 7.33 -3.38 -19.35
C PHE A 140 5.91 -3.83 -19.67
N HIS A 141 4.92 -3.23 -19.00
CA HIS A 141 3.50 -3.48 -19.30
C HIS A 141 3.17 -3.15 -20.76
N LYS A 142 3.63 -2.00 -21.25
CA LYS A 142 3.42 -1.60 -22.65
C LYS A 142 4.13 -2.55 -23.62
N ALA A 143 5.33 -3.00 -23.32
CA ALA A 143 6.03 -3.99 -24.11
C ALA A 143 5.28 -5.34 -24.14
N LEU A 144 4.79 -5.82 -22.99
CA LEU A 144 3.96 -7.02 -22.91
C LEU A 144 2.62 -6.88 -23.67
N ARG A 145 2.01 -5.71 -23.64
CA ARG A 145 0.81 -5.39 -24.43
C ARG A 145 1.10 -5.48 -25.92
N ASP A 146 2.19 -4.89 -26.38
CA ASP A 146 2.55 -4.82 -27.80
C ASP A 146 2.81 -6.21 -28.41
N ILE A 147 3.25 -7.17 -27.58
CA ILE A 147 3.38 -8.59 -27.97
C ILE A 147 2.12 -9.42 -27.63
N GLY A 148 1.02 -8.79 -27.17
CA GLY A 148 -0.27 -9.45 -26.96
C GLY A 148 -0.41 -10.26 -25.67
N MET A 149 0.48 -10.09 -24.69
CA MET A 149 0.47 -10.86 -23.44
C MET A 149 -0.43 -10.25 -22.36
N VAL A 150 -0.64 -8.95 -22.38
CA VAL A 150 -1.55 -8.22 -21.46
C VAL A 150 -2.44 -7.26 -22.24
N GLU A 151 -3.52 -6.82 -21.61
CA GLU A 151 -4.46 -5.86 -22.18
C GLU A 151 -4.34 -4.48 -21.48
N GLY A 152 -4.72 -3.43 -22.21
CA GLY A 152 -4.72 -2.06 -21.67
C GLY A 152 -3.36 -1.37 -21.69
N ASP A 153 -3.39 -0.07 -21.45
CA ASP A 153 -2.20 0.81 -21.57
C ASP A 153 -1.44 1.01 -20.27
N GLU A 154 -2.07 0.74 -19.13
CA GLU A 154 -1.51 1.00 -17.81
C GLU A 154 -1.71 -0.19 -16.87
N PRO A 155 -0.68 -0.57 -16.10
CA PRO A 155 -0.75 -1.71 -15.19
C PRO A 155 -1.61 -1.45 -13.94
N PHE A 156 -1.85 -0.18 -13.61
CA PHE A 156 -2.52 0.26 -12.37
C PHE A 156 -3.65 1.24 -12.69
N LYS A 157 -4.86 0.99 -12.15
CA LYS A 157 -6.01 1.91 -12.28
C LYS A 157 -5.83 3.16 -11.42
N ARG A 158 -5.28 2.99 -10.22
CA ARG A 158 -5.11 4.06 -9.25
C ARG A 158 -3.80 3.89 -8.48
N LEU A 159 -3.07 4.98 -8.31
CA LEU A 159 -1.86 5.04 -7.49
C LEU A 159 -2.15 5.81 -6.20
N LEU A 160 -1.64 5.30 -5.08
CA LEU A 160 -1.51 6.04 -3.84
C LEU A 160 -0.01 6.17 -3.53
N THR A 161 0.54 7.34 -3.83
CA THR A 161 1.94 7.64 -3.54
C THR A 161 2.07 8.12 -2.09
N GLN A 162 2.81 7.34 -1.29
CA GLN A 162 2.98 7.64 0.13
C GLN A 162 4.07 8.69 0.35
N GLY A 163 3.81 9.60 1.31
CA GLY A 163 4.79 10.53 1.81
C GLY A 163 5.88 9.84 2.64
N MET A 164 6.94 10.57 2.95
CA MET A 164 8.08 10.08 3.71
C MET A 164 7.83 10.13 5.21
N VAL A 165 8.33 9.13 5.94
CA VAL A 165 8.44 9.21 7.40
C VAL A 165 9.76 9.89 7.73
N LEU A 166 9.69 11.03 8.42
CA LEU A 166 10.81 11.85 8.81
C LEU A 166 11.06 11.70 10.32
N LYS A 167 12.31 11.90 10.72
CA LYS A 167 12.68 12.11 12.12
C LYS A 167 13.69 13.25 12.20
N ASP A 168 13.44 14.22 13.07
CA ASP A 168 14.26 15.42 13.24
C ASP A 168 14.38 16.21 11.91
N GLY A 169 13.26 16.31 11.16
CA GLY A 169 13.17 17.03 9.90
C GLY A 169 13.87 16.36 8.71
N ALA A 170 14.38 15.13 8.87
CA ALA A 170 15.13 14.43 7.84
C ALA A 170 14.57 13.03 7.55
N LYS A 171 14.74 12.58 6.28
CA LYS A 171 14.46 11.19 5.91
C LYS A 171 15.26 10.25 6.79
N MET A 172 14.60 9.23 7.36
CA MET A 172 15.24 8.19 8.15
C MET A 172 16.24 7.40 7.29
N SER A 173 17.44 7.21 7.80
CA SER A 173 18.45 6.35 7.18
C SER A 173 19.40 5.76 8.23
N LYS A 174 19.86 4.52 7.98
CA LYS A 174 20.84 3.87 8.85
C LYS A 174 22.14 4.66 8.95
N SER A 175 22.59 5.28 7.85
CA SER A 175 23.81 6.08 7.80
C SER A 175 23.74 7.37 8.63
N LYS A 176 22.54 7.91 8.86
CA LYS A 176 22.31 9.09 9.70
C LYS A 176 22.05 8.74 11.17
N GLY A 177 21.81 7.46 11.47
CA GLY A 177 21.47 7.01 12.83
C GLY A 177 20.11 7.52 13.35
N ASN A 178 19.25 8.04 12.47
CA ASN A 178 17.93 8.59 12.83
C ASN A 178 16.77 7.64 12.52
N THR A 179 17.03 6.35 12.42
CA THR A 179 15.99 5.33 12.25
C THR A 179 15.25 5.07 13.56
N VAL A 180 13.95 4.85 13.47
CA VAL A 180 13.12 4.40 14.59
C VAL A 180 12.78 2.93 14.37
N ASP A 181 13.06 2.11 15.38
CA ASP A 181 12.59 0.73 15.40
C ASP A 181 11.17 0.72 15.97
N PRO A 182 10.16 0.34 15.16
CA PRO A 182 8.78 0.27 15.63
C PRO A 182 8.56 -0.81 16.70
N GLN A 183 9.45 -1.81 16.81
CA GLN A 183 9.30 -2.93 17.75
C GLN A 183 9.21 -2.45 19.19
N SER A 184 10.07 -1.51 19.58
CA SER A 184 10.06 -0.96 20.94
C SER A 184 8.74 -0.29 21.33
N PHE A 185 8.04 0.32 20.35
CA PHE A 185 6.73 0.93 20.55
C PHE A 185 5.61 -0.12 20.53
N ILE A 186 5.75 -1.16 19.71
CA ILE A 186 4.82 -2.30 19.68
C ILE A 186 4.85 -3.02 21.02
N ASP A 187 6.04 -3.28 21.57
CA ASP A 187 6.22 -3.96 22.86
C ASP A 187 5.63 -3.13 24.02
N LYS A 188 5.75 -1.81 23.94
CA LYS A 188 5.26 -0.90 25.01
C LYS A 188 3.78 -0.58 24.91
N TYR A 189 3.27 -0.36 23.71
CA TYR A 189 1.93 0.21 23.49
C TYR A 189 1.00 -0.68 22.68
N GLY A 190 1.49 -1.77 22.10
CA GLY A 190 0.76 -2.65 21.19
C GLY A 190 0.77 -2.19 19.73
N ALA A 191 0.62 -3.14 18.81
CA ALA A 191 0.64 -2.90 17.37
C ALA A 191 -0.49 -1.95 16.92
N ASP A 192 -1.68 -2.07 17.47
CA ASP A 192 -2.82 -1.21 17.13
C ASP A 192 -2.57 0.26 17.45
N THR A 193 -1.84 0.54 18.52
CA THR A 193 -1.45 1.92 18.86
C THR A 193 -0.53 2.52 17.82
N VAL A 194 0.47 1.75 17.37
CA VAL A 194 1.42 2.20 16.33
C VAL A 194 0.71 2.40 15.00
N ARG A 195 -0.17 1.48 14.61
CA ARG A 195 -1.01 1.59 13.40
C ARG A 195 -1.89 2.83 13.44
N LEU A 196 -2.60 3.04 14.55
CA LEU A 196 -3.46 4.20 14.76
C LEU A 196 -2.66 5.51 14.67
N TYR A 197 -1.50 5.57 15.32
CA TYR A 197 -0.62 6.73 15.25
C TYR A 197 -0.21 7.06 13.81
N MET A 198 0.27 6.08 13.06
CA MET A 198 0.71 6.26 11.67
C MET A 198 -0.41 6.80 10.77
N MET A 199 -1.63 6.26 10.91
CA MET A 199 -2.77 6.67 10.10
C MET A 199 -3.43 7.98 10.56
N PHE A 200 -3.24 8.36 11.83
CA PHE A 200 -3.82 9.58 12.38
C PHE A 200 -2.98 10.83 12.13
N THR A 201 -1.65 10.69 12.10
CA THR A 201 -0.74 11.85 12.14
C THR A 201 -0.81 12.71 10.87
N SER A 202 -0.91 12.09 9.69
CA SER A 202 -1.02 12.82 8.41
C SER A 202 -1.78 12.02 7.35
N PRO A 203 -2.30 12.69 6.30
CA PRO A 203 -2.76 12.00 5.10
C PRO A 203 -1.66 11.13 4.51
N PRO A 204 -1.98 9.96 3.89
CA PRO A 204 -0.97 9.02 3.43
C PRO A 204 -0.05 9.55 2.33
N ASP A 205 -0.47 10.55 1.57
CA ASP A 205 0.31 11.20 0.51
C ASP A 205 1.23 12.33 1.01
N GLN A 206 1.18 12.64 2.31
CA GLN A 206 2.01 13.66 2.94
C GLN A 206 3.08 13.05 3.84
N SER A 207 4.18 13.78 4.01
CA SER A 207 5.22 13.37 4.92
C SER A 207 4.75 13.45 6.37
N LEU A 208 5.20 12.47 7.16
CA LEU A 208 4.91 12.33 8.58
C LEU A 208 6.18 12.55 9.38
N GLU A 209 6.15 13.45 10.35
CA GLU A 209 7.22 13.60 11.34
C GLU A 209 6.99 12.67 12.52
N TRP A 210 7.95 11.80 12.81
CA TRP A 210 7.86 10.86 13.93
C TRP A 210 7.91 11.58 15.26
N ASN A 211 6.90 11.38 16.10
CA ASN A 211 6.80 11.98 17.42
C ASN A 211 6.30 10.98 18.48
N GLU A 212 7.14 10.67 19.44
CA GLU A 212 6.87 9.66 20.48
C GLU A 212 5.71 10.03 21.40
N SER A 213 5.56 11.31 21.76
CA SER A 213 4.45 11.75 22.62
C SER A 213 3.09 11.60 21.95
N SER A 214 3.04 11.62 20.62
CA SER A 214 1.81 11.40 19.84
C SER A 214 1.41 9.93 19.84
N VAL A 215 2.37 8.99 19.94
CA VAL A 215 2.07 7.55 20.12
C VAL A 215 1.34 7.32 21.45
N GLU A 216 1.73 7.99 22.53
CA GLU A 216 0.99 7.92 23.82
C GLU A 216 -0.43 8.45 23.68
N GLY A 217 -0.64 9.51 22.86
CA GLY A 217 -1.97 10.03 22.54
C GLY A 217 -2.87 8.99 21.91
N ALA A 218 -2.34 8.23 20.96
CA ALA A 218 -3.05 7.11 20.32
C ALA A 218 -3.40 6.00 21.32
N SER A 219 -2.46 5.63 22.19
CA SER A 219 -2.70 4.65 23.26
C SER A 219 -3.81 5.09 24.21
N ARG A 220 -3.80 6.35 24.66
CA ARG A 220 -4.86 6.90 25.51
C ARG A 220 -6.24 6.85 24.85
N PHE A 221 -6.31 7.07 23.54
CA PHE A 221 -7.59 6.96 22.83
C PHE A 221 -8.08 5.51 22.78
N LEU A 222 -7.26 4.53 22.44
CA LEU A 222 -7.66 3.11 22.45
C LEU A 222 -8.09 2.65 23.85
N ASN A 223 -7.39 3.10 24.90
CA ASN A 223 -7.80 2.84 26.28
C ASN A 223 -9.17 3.45 26.64
N LYS A 224 -9.55 4.61 26.06
CA LYS A 224 -10.90 5.14 26.23
C LYS A 224 -11.96 4.30 25.55
N VAL A 225 -11.66 3.77 24.35
CA VAL A 225 -12.55 2.83 23.63
C VAL A 225 -12.75 1.58 24.48
N TRP A 226 -11.65 1.00 24.97
CA TRP A 226 -11.70 -0.17 25.85
C TRP A 226 -12.63 0.07 27.07
N LYS A 227 -12.36 1.12 27.84
CA LYS A 227 -13.14 1.46 29.06
C LYS A 227 -14.61 1.76 28.78
N LEU A 228 -14.97 2.21 27.59
CA LEU A 228 -16.39 2.42 27.23
C LEU A 228 -17.14 1.10 27.12
N ILE A 229 -16.47 0.03 26.65
CA ILE A 229 -17.10 -1.23 26.23
C ILE A 229 -16.87 -2.34 27.24
N GLU A 230 -15.73 -2.34 27.94
CA GLU A 230 -15.37 -3.35 28.94
C GLU A 230 -16.51 -3.65 29.90
N GLY A 231 -16.82 -4.95 30.04
CA GLY A 231 -17.90 -5.42 30.92
C GLY A 231 -19.33 -5.18 30.44
N LYS A 232 -19.52 -4.54 29.29
CA LYS A 232 -20.84 -4.37 28.67
C LYS A 232 -21.15 -5.51 27.74
N LYS A 233 -22.45 -5.83 27.62
CA LYS A 233 -22.96 -6.85 26.71
C LYS A 233 -23.94 -6.22 25.75
N TYR A 234 -23.93 -6.69 24.50
CA TYR A 234 -24.95 -6.30 23.54
C TYR A 234 -26.33 -6.82 23.96
N ILE A 235 -27.34 -5.98 23.83
CA ILE A 235 -28.74 -6.34 24.09
C ILE A 235 -29.51 -6.04 22.80
N GLU A 236 -30.11 -7.07 22.24
CA GLU A 236 -31.00 -6.90 21.09
C GLU A 236 -32.31 -6.26 21.53
N LEU A 237 -32.64 -5.11 20.94
CA LEU A 237 -33.85 -4.35 21.21
C LEU A 237 -34.54 -3.98 19.91
N LYS A 238 -35.87 -4.10 19.87
CA LYS A 238 -36.67 -3.71 18.70
C LYS A 238 -36.95 -2.22 18.72
N ILE A 239 -36.59 -1.53 17.63
CA ILE A 239 -36.68 -0.07 17.52
C ILE A 239 -38.12 0.45 17.65
N ASP A 240 -39.10 -0.32 17.15
CA ASP A 240 -40.52 0.11 17.08
C ASP A 240 -41.16 0.29 18.46
N ASP A 241 -40.59 -0.34 19.49
CA ASP A 241 -41.09 -0.28 20.88
C ASP A 241 -40.42 0.84 21.69
N LEU A 242 -39.45 1.57 21.12
CA LEU A 242 -38.61 2.51 21.84
C LEU A 242 -39.10 3.94 21.72
N LYS A 243 -39.04 4.64 22.87
CA LYS A 243 -39.31 6.10 22.94
C LYS A 243 -38.03 6.88 23.25
N PHE A 244 -37.49 7.50 22.19
CA PHE A 244 -36.23 8.21 22.25
C PHE A 244 -36.36 9.58 22.91
N SER A 245 -35.53 9.88 23.90
CA SER A 245 -35.33 11.22 24.46
C SER A 245 -34.59 12.13 23.47
N LYS A 246 -34.52 13.43 23.78
CA LYS A 246 -33.76 14.39 22.98
C LYS A 246 -32.27 13.99 22.87
N ASP A 247 -31.67 13.47 23.95
CA ASP A 247 -30.28 13.06 23.98
C ASP A 247 -30.03 11.75 23.25
N ASP A 248 -30.99 10.80 23.31
CA ASP A 248 -30.93 9.55 22.52
C ASP A 248 -30.89 9.89 21.03
N LEU A 249 -31.78 10.78 20.59
CA LEU A 249 -31.80 11.24 19.20
C LEU A 249 -30.55 12.04 18.81
N ALA A 250 -29.96 12.79 19.75
CA ALA A 250 -28.71 13.51 19.50
C ALA A 250 -27.53 12.53 19.30
N LEU A 251 -27.42 11.48 20.15
CA LEU A 251 -26.40 10.46 20.03
C LEU A 251 -26.54 9.70 18.71
N ARG A 252 -27.75 9.26 18.35
CA ARG A 252 -28.01 8.59 17.07
C ARG A 252 -27.62 9.45 15.88
N ARG A 253 -28.03 10.73 15.87
CA ARG A 253 -27.66 11.66 14.78
C ARG A 253 -26.15 11.81 14.65
N LYS A 254 -25.43 11.96 15.79
CA LYS A 254 -23.96 12.05 15.77
C LYS A 254 -23.33 10.74 15.26
N SER A 255 -23.81 9.58 15.69
CA SER A 255 -23.32 8.27 15.27
C SER A 255 -23.45 8.06 13.76
N HIS A 256 -24.65 8.29 13.20
CA HIS A 256 -24.88 8.15 11.77
C HIS A 256 -24.16 9.20 10.92
N ALA A 257 -24.04 10.44 11.40
CA ALA A 257 -23.25 11.48 10.72
C ALA A 257 -21.76 11.11 10.68
N THR A 258 -21.25 10.55 11.78
CA THR A 258 -19.87 10.07 11.86
C THR A 258 -19.64 8.89 10.91
N LEU A 259 -20.54 7.89 10.91
CA LEU A 259 -20.45 6.75 10.00
C LEU A 259 -20.37 7.20 8.54
N LYS A 260 -21.30 8.09 8.13
CA LYS A 260 -21.31 8.63 6.75
C LYS A 260 -20.01 9.36 6.39
N LYS A 261 -19.44 10.12 7.33
CA LYS A 261 -18.18 10.84 7.15
C LYS A 261 -17.01 9.86 6.99
N VAL A 262 -16.90 8.90 7.91
CA VAL A 262 -15.81 7.89 7.91
C VAL A 262 -15.85 7.05 6.63
N GLN A 263 -17.04 6.59 6.22
CA GLN A 263 -17.20 5.85 4.98
C GLN A 263 -16.71 6.66 3.77
N ASN A 264 -17.12 7.93 3.66
CA ASN A 264 -16.65 8.79 2.56
C ASN A 264 -15.12 9.05 2.62
N ASP A 265 -14.56 9.19 3.81
CA ASP A 265 -13.11 9.41 3.98
C ASP A 265 -12.32 8.15 3.59
N TYR A 266 -12.79 6.94 3.92
CA TYR A 266 -12.14 5.68 3.55
C TYR A 266 -12.26 5.37 2.05
N GLU A 267 -13.46 5.44 1.48
CA GLU A 267 -13.71 5.02 0.10
C GLU A 267 -13.13 5.98 -0.94
N LYS A 268 -13.24 7.29 -0.69
CA LYS A 268 -12.99 8.30 -1.74
C LYS A 268 -11.69 9.07 -1.57
N ARG A 269 -11.27 9.29 -0.33
CA ARG A 269 -10.21 10.26 -0.02
C ARG A 269 -8.95 9.67 0.58
N PHE A 270 -9.01 8.43 1.10
CA PHE A 270 -8.00 7.87 1.99
C PHE A 270 -7.67 8.80 3.18
N GLY A 271 -8.67 9.54 3.64
CA GLY A 271 -8.58 10.49 4.74
C GLY A 271 -8.60 9.80 6.11
N PHE A 272 -7.65 8.91 6.36
CA PHE A 272 -7.61 8.12 7.60
C PHE A 272 -7.54 9.00 8.84
N ASN A 273 -6.76 10.07 8.81
CA ASN A 273 -6.63 11.01 9.90
C ASN A 273 -7.96 11.73 10.24
N THR A 274 -8.70 12.14 9.21
CA THR A 274 -10.02 12.79 9.42
C THR A 274 -11.10 11.81 9.83
N ALA A 275 -11.02 10.56 9.39
CA ALA A 275 -11.89 9.48 9.85
C ALA A 275 -11.66 9.18 11.33
N ILE A 276 -10.39 9.02 11.75
CA ILE A 276 -10.02 8.78 13.15
C ILE A 276 -10.47 9.95 14.03
N ALA A 277 -10.24 11.20 13.59
CA ALA A 277 -10.71 12.38 14.32
C ALA A 277 -12.23 12.35 14.53
N ALA A 278 -13.01 11.97 13.51
CA ALA A 278 -14.47 11.86 13.63
C ALA A 278 -14.91 10.77 14.61
N ILE A 279 -14.18 9.63 14.65
CA ILE A 279 -14.43 8.57 15.65
C ILE A 279 -14.11 9.06 17.06
N MET A 280 -13.00 9.78 17.24
CA MET A 280 -12.64 10.41 18.52
C MET A 280 -13.70 11.40 19.00
N GLU A 281 -14.23 12.21 18.07
CA GLU A 281 -15.32 13.13 18.37
C GLU A 281 -16.60 12.41 18.79
N LEU A 282 -16.97 11.30 18.13
CA LEU A 282 -18.12 10.49 18.51
C LEU A 282 -17.93 9.91 19.91
N LEU A 283 -16.77 9.31 20.20
CA LEU A 283 -16.47 8.78 21.52
C LEU A 283 -16.58 9.83 22.63
N ASN A 284 -16.06 11.03 22.38
CA ASN A 284 -16.13 12.14 23.31
C ASN A 284 -17.54 12.75 23.43
N PHE A 285 -18.37 12.61 22.40
CA PHE A 285 -19.75 13.08 22.37
C PHE A 285 -20.69 12.21 23.20
N ILE A 286 -20.36 10.95 23.50
CA ILE A 286 -21.21 10.07 24.31
C ILE A 286 -21.38 10.70 25.69
N PRO A 287 -22.60 11.14 26.06
CA PRO A 287 -22.85 11.81 27.33
C PRO A 287 -22.53 10.92 28.54
N GLU A 288 -22.14 11.53 29.66
CA GLU A 288 -21.82 10.77 30.90
C GLU A 288 -22.97 9.88 31.37
N LYS A 289 -24.22 10.33 31.18
CA LYS A 289 -25.39 9.52 31.50
C LYS A 289 -25.52 8.19 30.76
N PHE A 290 -24.85 8.04 29.60
CA PHE A 290 -24.78 6.77 28.87
C PHE A 290 -23.64 5.86 29.36
N LYS A 291 -22.81 6.33 30.26
CA LYS A 291 -21.70 5.58 30.84
C LYS A 291 -22.05 4.91 32.18
N VAL A 292 -23.30 5.04 32.64
CA VAL A 292 -23.80 4.41 33.85
C VAL A 292 -24.38 3.02 33.56
N ASP A 293 -24.48 2.18 34.60
CA ASP A 293 -24.91 0.78 34.43
C ASP A 293 -26.43 0.65 34.23
N GLU A 294 -27.23 1.60 34.76
CA GLU A 294 -28.69 1.57 34.69
C GLU A 294 -29.21 2.55 33.61
N LEU A 295 -29.28 2.07 32.37
CA LEU A 295 -29.91 2.78 31.26
C LEU A 295 -31.30 2.21 30.96
N ASN A 296 -32.23 3.07 30.52
CA ASN A 296 -33.48 2.60 29.92
C ASN A 296 -33.21 2.01 28.53
N ASP A 297 -34.16 1.25 28.01
CA ASP A 297 -33.97 0.49 26.77
C ASP A 297 -33.68 1.36 25.54
N SER A 298 -34.29 2.56 25.46
CA SER A 298 -34.00 3.52 24.38
C SER A 298 -32.55 3.99 24.41
N SER A 299 -32.03 4.33 25.59
CA SER A 299 -30.66 4.76 25.78
C SER A 299 -29.66 3.62 25.57
N LYS A 300 -29.99 2.39 26.00
CA LYS A 300 -29.19 1.18 25.71
C LYS A 300 -29.08 0.94 24.22
N PHE A 301 -30.19 1.04 23.49
CA PHE A 301 -30.19 0.91 22.03
C PHE A 301 -29.25 1.92 21.37
N CYS A 302 -29.35 3.19 21.75
CA CYS A 302 -28.51 4.25 21.17
C CYS A 302 -27.02 4.06 21.50
N LEU A 303 -26.69 3.59 22.69
CA LEU A 303 -25.31 3.28 23.08
C LEU A 303 -24.79 2.06 22.33
N ASN A 304 -25.59 0.99 22.21
CA ASN A 304 -25.24 -0.19 21.43
C ASN A 304 -24.93 0.18 19.97
N GLU A 305 -25.79 0.96 19.33
CA GLU A 305 -25.59 1.44 17.96
C GLU A 305 -24.28 2.24 17.83
N ALA A 306 -23.99 3.14 18.78
CA ALA A 306 -22.76 3.93 18.79
C ALA A 306 -21.50 3.06 18.97
N ILE A 307 -21.53 2.07 19.88
CA ILE A 307 -20.43 1.13 20.12
C ILE A 307 -20.16 0.29 18.87
N VAL A 308 -21.19 -0.30 18.28
CA VAL A 308 -21.08 -1.09 17.06
C VAL A 308 -20.45 -0.27 15.93
N PHE A 309 -20.89 0.97 15.74
CA PHE A 309 -20.32 1.85 14.73
C PHE A 309 -18.85 2.20 15.02
N ILE A 310 -18.50 2.52 16.28
CA ILE A 310 -17.12 2.80 16.67
C ILE A 310 -16.21 1.60 16.36
N LEU A 311 -16.60 0.39 16.77
CA LEU A 311 -15.80 -0.81 16.53
C LEU A 311 -15.63 -1.10 15.03
N LYS A 312 -16.71 -1.03 14.25
CA LYS A 312 -16.63 -1.25 12.80
C LYS A 312 -15.78 -0.20 12.09
N MET A 313 -15.97 1.07 12.39
CA MET A 313 -15.19 2.14 11.79
C MET A 313 -13.70 2.08 12.17
N LEU A 314 -13.37 1.59 13.36
CA LEU A 314 -12.00 1.53 13.87
C LEU A 314 -11.27 0.23 13.48
N SER A 315 -11.99 -0.86 13.22
CA SER A 315 -11.42 -2.19 12.96
C SER A 315 -10.38 -2.24 11.83
N PRO A 316 -10.49 -1.51 10.69
CA PRO A 316 -9.45 -1.52 9.67
C PRO A 316 -8.11 -0.93 10.14
N ILE A 317 -8.16 -0.07 11.15
CA ILE A 317 -7.01 0.65 11.71
C ILE A 317 -6.41 -0.08 12.90
N ALA A 318 -7.26 -0.46 13.87
CA ALA A 318 -6.89 -1.12 15.11
C ALA A 318 -7.63 -2.47 15.25
N PRO A 319 -7.27 -3.48 14.44
CA PRO A 319 -8.02 -4.72 14.31
C PRO A 319 -8.05 -5.55 15.60
N HIS A 320 -6.94 -5.66 16.33
CA HIS A 320 -6.85 -6.58 17.46
C HIS A 320 -7.73 -6.13 18.63
N ILE A 321 -7.70 -4.86 19.00
CA ILE A 321 -8.56 -4.33 20.07
C ILE A 321 -10.03 -4.39 19.67
N CYS A 322 -10.35 -4.12 18.39
CA CYS A 322 -11.72 -4.15 17.91
C CYS A 322 -12.29 -5.58 17.89
N ASP A 323 -11.52 -6.56 17.45
CA ASP A 323 -11.92 -7.97 17.44
C ASP A 323 -12.12 -8.51 18.85
N GLN A 324 -11.20 -8.22 19.76
CA GLN A 324 -11.33 -8.59 21.16
C GLN A 324 -12.60 -8.00 21.81
N LEU A 325 -12.81 -6.68 21.65
CA LEU A 325 -14.00 -6.02 22.19
C LEU A 325 -15.30 -6.47 21.54
N TRP A 326 -15.27 -6.79 20.23
CA TRP A 326 -16.43 -7.34 19.53
C TRP A 326 -16.84 -8.69 20.09
N SER A 327 -15.88 -9.56 20.34
CA SER A 327 -16.10 -10.88 20.95
C SER A 327 -16.66 -10.76 22.39
N GLU A 328 -16.08 -9.87 23.20
CA GLU A 328 -16.53 -9.65 24.57
C GLU A 328 -17.93 -8.99 24.65
N TYR A 329 -18.25 -8.15 23.67
CA TYR A 329 -19.54 -7.47 23.56
C TYR A 329 -20.68 -8.41 23.14
N GLU A 330 -20.32 -9.60 22.62
CA GLU A 330 -21.28 -10.64 22.18
C GLU A 330 -22.27 -10.13 21.11
N TYR A 331 -21.81 -9.23 20.23
CA TYR A 331 -22.60 -8.75 19.12
C TYR A 331 -22.52 -9.72 17.96
N ASP A 332 -23.56 -10.52 17.75
CA ASP A 332 -23.67 -11.56 16.70
C ASP A 332 -22.46 -12.52 16.61
N ALA A 333 -22.72 -13.79 16.44
CA ALA A 333 -21.70 -14.85 16.34
C ALA A 333 -20.78 -14.75 15.10
N LYS A 334 -20.97 -13.75 14.25
CA LYS A 334 -20.16 -13.51 13.06
C LYS A 334 -19.01 -12.56 13.37
N ASN A 335 -17.86 -12.84 12.75
CA ASN A 335 -16.68 -12.01 12.77
C ASN A 335 -17.01 -10.55 12.38
N ILE A 336 -16.38 -9.58 13.04
CA ILE A 336 -16.52 -8.13 12.76
C ILE A 336 -16.29 -7.80 11.27
N GLU A 337 -15.43 -8.57 10.59
CA GLU A 337 -15.12 -8.43 9.16
C GLU A 337 -16.27 -8.81 8.23
N SER A 338 -17.24 -9.60 8.69
CA SER A 338 -18.33 -10.10 7.83
C SER A 338 -19.35 -9.05 7.37
N TRP A 339 -19.12 -7.78 7.68
CA TRP A 339 -20.06 -6.69 7.46
C TRP A 339 -19.51 -5.53 6.59
N TRP A 340 -18.36 -5.73 5.96
CA TRP A 340 -17.79 -4.77 4.99
C TRP A 340 -18.17 -5.10 3.55
#